data_123064ccca975644b9a8b3931d0a4de3
#
_entry.id   123064ccca975644b9a8b3931d0a4de3
#
_cell.length_a   1.000
_cell.length_b   1.000
_cell.length_c   1.000
_cell.angle_alpha   90.00
_cell.angle_beta   90.00
_cell.angle_gamma   90.00
#
_symmetry.space_group_name_H-M   'P 1'
#
loop_
_entity.id
_entity.type
_entity.pdbx_description
1 polymer ?
#
loop_
_entity_poly.entity_id
_entity_poly.type
_entity_poly.pdbx_seq_one_letter_code
_entity_poly.pdbx_strand_id
1 'polypeptide(L)'
;MAKWHFWGEKEFSDVYENIYIRSVMEDWFSIVFKIVKEFRKVKAVGKKQIVDIGCGEGHTTKQILDRLDEHYECDLLEPNENALASAEAFLIPENNIRESYPRTLATFKPEKKYDIVFTSHTNYYWALNQKDYDVQLTKLLSFLNENGKLIILTLPEESDHYRIMLKQTYPSFNYAQYIISFYKKLGLRVEVNKLKMRMYVGDILSTKKFFDLKIFYRFIHNTDSYPSDKESREFLKKIRKCQKNDYLDFKDYSIVILKK
;
A
#
# COMPACT_ATOMS: atom_id res chain seq x y z
N MET A 1 -1.19 20.23 0.15
CA MET A 1 -0.39 19.13 0.71
C MET A 1 -1.29 18.36 1.65
N ALA A 2 -1.51 17.08 1.42
CA ALA A 2 -2.18 16.22 2.39
C ALA A 2 -1.30 16.19 3.65
N LYS A 3 -1.88 16.47 4.80
CA LYS A 3 -1.15 16.45 6.07
C LYS A 3 -0.93 14.99 6.47
N TRP A 4 0.27 14.51 6.31
CA TRP A 4 0.74 13.15 6.62
C TRP A 4 1.00 12.91 8.12
N HIS A 5 0.48 13.76 9.02
CA HIS A 5 0.74 13.70 10.47
C HIS A 5 0.17 12.46 11.16
N PHE A 6 -0.69 11.77 10.49
CA PHE A 6 -1.53 10.71 11.05
C PHE A 6 -0.77 9.37 11.27
N TRP A 7 0.14 9.03 10.38
CA TRP A 7 1.00 7.85 10.52
C TRP A 7 2.11 8.15 11.52
N GLY A 8 2.17 7.45 12.62
CA GLY A 8 3.15 7.67 13.69
C GLY A 8 2.53 8.12 15.01
N GLU A 9 1.21 8.32 15.06
CA GLU A 9 0.50 8.38 16.33
C GLU A 9 0.40 6.96 16.91
N LYS A 10 0.84 6.77 18.14
CA LYS A 10 0.81 5.46 18.83
C LYS A 10 -0.58 4.80 18.78
N GLU A 11 -1.64 5.58 18.93
CA GLU A 11 -3.02 5.09 18.85
C GLU A 11 -3.38 4.52 17.48
N PHE A 12 -2.81 5.07 16.41
CA PHE A 12 -3.02 4.58 15.05
C PHE A 12 -2.26 3.28 14.81
N SER A 13 -1.00 3.22 15.21
CA SER A 13 -0.19 2.01 15.15
C SER A 13 -0.85 0.86 15.91
N ASP A 14 -1.31 1.13 17.14
CA ASP A 14 -1.99 0.14 17.97
C ASP A 14 -3.28 -0.41 17.33
N VAL A 15 -4.06 0.42 16.64
CA VAL A 15 -5.28 -0.02 15.96
C VAL A 15 -4.99 -0.69 14.63
N TYR A 16 -4.06 -0.15 13.85
CA TYR A 16 -3.61 -0.77 12.62
C TYR A 16 -3.08 -2.19 12.88
N GLU A 17 -2.21 -2.35 13.86
CA GLU A 17 -1.69 -3.66 14.23
C GLU A 17 -2.75 -4.58 14.86
N ASN A 18 -3.56 -4.07 15.75
CA ASN A 18 -4.49 -4.91 16.51
C ASN A 18 -5.79 -5.20 15.76
N ILE A 19 -6.26 -4.31 14.92
CA ILE A 19 -7.52 -4.50 14.19
C ILE A 19 -7.26 -4.92 12.75
N TYR A 20 -6.45 -4.16 12.01
CA TYR A 20 -6.26 -4.41 10.59
C TYR A 20 -5.34 -5.62 10.33
N ILE A 21 -4.13 -5.62 10.86
CA ILE A 21 -3.16 -6.69 10.57
C ILE A 21 -3.64 -8.04 11.10
N ARG A 22 -4.15 -8.11 12.31
CA ARG A 22 -4.67 -9.38 12.86
C ARG A 22 -5.88 -9.90 12.12
N SER A 23 -6.74 -9.01 11.65
CA SER A 23 -7.97 -9.38 10.95
C SER A 23 -7.73 -9.93 9.55
N VAL A 24 -6.59 -9.62 8.92
CA VAL A 24 -6.26 -10.01 7.54
C VAL A 24 -5.07 -10.95 7.43
N MET A 25 -4.45 -11.34 8.55
CA MET A 25 -3.16 -12.05 8.58
C MET A 25 -3.12 -13.30 7.69
N GLU A 26 -4.13 -14.18 7.74
CA GLU A 26 -4.12 -15.44 6.98
C GLU A 26 -4.12 -15.19 5.47
N ASP A 27 -4.99 -14.31 5.00
CA ASP A 27 -5.09 -13.96 3.58
C ASP A 27 -3.87 -13.15 3.13
N TRP A 28 -3.32 -12.31 4.03
CA TRP A 28 -2.14 -11.49 3.77
C TRP A 28 -0.89 -12.31 3.49
N PHE A 29 -0.63 -13.38 4.20
CA PHE A 29 0.48 -14.29 3.88
C PHE A 29 0.40 -14.82 2.46
N SER A 30 -0.80 -15.19 1.98
CA SER A 30 -1.00 -15.63 0.60
C SER A 30 -0.68 -14.51 -0.41
N ILE A 31 -1.00 -13.26 -0.07
CA ILE A 31 -0.68 -12.08 -0.88
C ILE A 31 0.83 -11.88 -0.97
N VAL A 32 1.50 -11.84 0.18
CA VAL A 32 2.97 -11.70 0.26
C VAL A 32 3.66 -12.79 -0.55
N PHE A 33 3.23 -14.06 -0.44
CA PHE A 33 3.80 -15.15 -1.24
C PHE A 33 3.70 -14.91 -2.75
N LYS A 34 2.57 -14.39 -3.23
CA LYS A 34 2.40 -14.06 -4.65
C LYS A 34 3.31 -12.92 -5.09
N ILE A 35 3.49 -11.90 -4.24
CA ILE A 35 4.40 -10.79 -4.49
C ILE A 35 5.84 -11.29 -4.54
N VAL A 36 6.28 -12.06 -3.54
CA VAL A 36 7.62 -12.66 -3.48
C VAL A 36 7.91 -13.50 -4.74
N LYS A 37 6.92 -14.26 -5.23
CA LYS A 37 7.04 -15.00 -6.49
C LYS A 37 7.33 -14.08 -7.68
N GLU A 38 6.73 -12.88 -7.73
CA GLU A 38 7.02 -11.90 -8.79
C GLU A 38 8.43 -11.31 -8.63
N PHE A 39 8.87 -11.05 -7.40
CA PHE A 39 10.24 -10.60 -7.11
C PHE A 39 11.29 -11.65 -7.56
N ARG A 40 11.06 -12.91 -7.26
CA ARG A 40 11.97 -14.02 -7.65
C ARG A 40 12.09 -14.22 -9.16
N LYS A 41 11.07 -13.85 -9.93
CA LYS A 41 11.13 -13.94 -11.41
C LYS A 41 12.05 -12.89 -12.05
N VAL A 42 12.44 -11.84 -11.33
CA VAL A 42 13.32 -10.80 -11.86
C VAL A 42 14.76 -11.30 -11.75
N LYS A 43 15.44 -11.40 -12.88
CA LYS A 43 16.87 -11.73 -12.92
C LYS A 43 17.69 -10.45 -12.80
N ALA A 44 18.68 -10.46 -11.95
CA ALA A 44 19.65 -9.37 -11.80
C ALA A 44 21.07 -9.90 -11.95
N VAL A 45 21.97 -9.04 -12.39
CA VAL A 45 23.41 -9.33 -12.39
C VAL A 45 23.96 -8.82 -11.05
N GLY A 46 24.38 -9.72 -10.18
CA GLY A 46 24.80 -9.38 -8.82
C GLY A 46 23.62 -9.24 -7.85
N LYS A 47 23.69 -8.23 -6.97
CA LYS A 47 22.61 -7.95 -6.02
C LYS A 47 21.43 -7.32 -6.71
N LYS A 48 20.23 -7.86 -6.48
CA LYS A 48 18.97 -7.31 -6.99
C LYS A 48 18.69 -5.95 -6.34
N GLN A 49 18.48 -4.92 -7.15
CA GLN A 49 18.21 -3.56 -6.71
C GLN A 49 16.71 -3.35 -6.58
N ILE A 50 16.25 -3.08 -5.37
CA ILE A 50 14.83 -2.90 -5.03
C ILE A 50 14.63 -1.49 -4.47
N VAL A 51 13.49 -0.87 -4.75
CA VAL A 51 13.01 0.30 -4.03
C VAL A 51 11.56 0.10 -3.63
N ASP A 52 11.24 0.37 -2.37
CA ASP A 52 9.87 0.41 -1.86
C ASP A 52 9.41 1.88 -1.75
N ILE A 53 8.39 2.21 -2.53
CA ILE A 53 7.83 3.55 -2.63
C ILE A 53 6.64 3.69 -1.68
N GLY A 54 6.84 4.46 -0.60
CA GLY A 54 5.87 4.61 0.48
C GLY A 54 5.86 3.40 1.40
N CYS A 55 7.03 3.05 1.93
CA CYS A 55 7.20 1.87 2.77
C CYS A 55 6.45 1.95 4.11
N GLY A 56 6.02 3.16 4.53
CA GLY A 56 5.44 3.38 5.85
C GLY A 56 6.38 2.92 6.95
N GLU A 57 5.89 2.17 7.93
CA GLU A 57 6.68 1.58 9.01
C GLU A 57 7.39 0.26 8.60
N GLY A 58 7.37 -0.13 7.33
CA GLY A 58 8.15 -1.25 6.79
C GLY A 58 7.54 -2.64 6.97
N HIS A 59 6.33 -2.79 7.49
CA HIS A 59 5.73 -4.11 7.78
C HIS A 59 5.59 -4.99 6.53
N THR A 60 5.07 -4.45 5.43
CA THR A 60 4.95 -5.18 4.15
C THR A 60 6.31 -5.49 3.57
N THR A 61 7.22 -4.52 3.59
CA THR A 61 8.60 -4.62 3.12
C THR A 61 9.32 -5.77 3.82
N LYS A 62 9.28 -5.81 5.16
CA LYS A 62 9.91 -6.87 5.95
C LYS A 62 9.39 -8.25 5.54
N GLN A 63 8.08 -8.41 5.46
CA GLN A 63 7.49 -9.71 5.12
C GLN A 63 7.89 -10.20 3.72
N ILE A 64 8.14 -9.28 2.78
CA ILE A 64 8.65 -9.61 1.46
C ILE A 64 10.13 -9.96 1.53
N LEU A 65 10.95 -9.08 2.13
CA LEU A 65 12.41 -9.23 2.16
C LEU A 65 12.86 -10.48 2.95
N ASP A 66 12.23 -10.78 4.09
CA ASP A 66 12.50 -12.00 4.89
C ASP A 66 12.27 -13.32 4.11
N ARG A 67 11.55 -13.24 2.98
CA ARG A 67 11.26 -14.42 2.13
C ARG A 67 12.03 -14.44 0.82
N LEU A 68 12.91 -13.47 0.63
CA LEU A 68 13.83 -13.47 -0.52
C LEU A 68 15.11 -14.18 -0.11
N ASP A 69 15.35 -15.35 -0.73
CA ASP A 69 16.58 -16.15 -0.53
C ASP A 69 17.75 -15.61 -1.36
N GLU A 70 17.61 -14.46 -1.98
CA GLU A 70 18.52 -13.92 -2.96
C GLU A 70 19.31 -12.73 -2.39
N HIS A 71 20.50 -12.48 -2.95
CA HIS A 71 21.23 -11.26 -2.66
C HIS A 71 20.50 -10.05 -3.25
N TYR A 72 20.06 -9.14 -2.39
CA TYR A 72 19.41 -7.90 -2.77
C TYR A 72 19.96 -6.70 -1.98
N GLU A 73 19.67 -5.52 -2.46
CA GLU A 73 19.74 -4.24 -1.75
C GLU A 73 18.41 -3.51 -1.92
N CYS A 74 17.85 -3.02 -0.83
CA CYS A 74 16.58 -2.32 -0.83
C CYS A 74 16.75 -0.87 -0.38
N ASP A 75 16.17 0.05 -1.14
CA ASP A 75 16.02 1.45 -0.76
C ASP A 75 14.59 1.68 -0.28
N LEU A 76 14.43 2.54 0.73
CA LEU A 76 13.16 2.92 1.30
C LEU A 76 12.81 4.36 0.95
N LEU A 77 11.59 4.61 0.51
CA LEU A 77 11.07 5.95 0.27
C LEU A 77 9.79 6.16 1.07
N GLU A 78 9.81 7.07 2.03
CA GLU A 78 8.64 7.41 2.85
C GLU A 78 8.71 8.89 3.25
N PRO A 79 7.70 9.72 2.93
CA PRO A 79 7.74 11.15 3.26
C PRO A 79 7.53 11.45 4.75
N ASN A 80 6.96 10.53 5.52
CA ASN A 80 6.81 10.68 6.97
C ASN A 80 8.07 10.20 7.67
N GLU A 81 8.84 11.13 8.24
CA GLU A 81 10.11 10.84 8.89
C GLU A 81 9.98 9.90 10.09
N ASN A 82 8.87 9.96 10.84
CA ASN A 82 8.63 9.07 11.99
C ASN A 82 8.36 7.64 11.52
N ALA A 83 7.54 7.48 10.47
CA ALA A 83 7.28 6.17 9.88
C ALA A 83 8.56 5.58 9.26
N LEU A 84 9.35 6.41 8.57
CA LEU A 84 10.62 5.98 8.00
C LEU A 84 11.62 5.55 9.08
N ALA A 85 11.75 6.30 10.18
CA ALA A 85 12.60 5.93 11.30
C ALA A 85 12.15 4.59 11.95
N SER A 86 10.84 4.37 12.06
CA SER A 86 10.30 3.08 12.51
C SER A 86 10.65 1.94 11.55
N ALA A 87 10.53 2.18 10.23
CA ALA A 87 10.93 1.21 9.20
C ALA A 87 12.42 0.88 9.26
N GLU A 88 13.28 1.89 9.43
CA GLU A 88 14.73 1.69 9.58
C GLU A 88 15.05 0.83 10.80
N ALA A 89 14.51 1.17 11.96
CA ALA A 89 14.71 0.40 13.19
C ALA A 89 14.24 -1.05 13.07
N PHE A 90 13.18 -1.28 12.29
CA PHE A 90 12.58 -2.60 12.10
C PHE A 90 13.26 -3.44 11.03
N LEU A 91 13.79 -2.82 9.97
CA LEU A 91 14.32 -3.52 8.79
C LEU A 91 15.84 -3.67 8.80
N ILE A 92 16.59 -2.62 9.17
CA ILE A 92 18.06 -2.60 9.05
C ILE A 92 18.74 -3.75 9.79
N PRO A 93 18.32 -4.16 11.01
CA PRO A 93 19.01 -5.22 11.73
C PRO A 93 19.02 -6.58 11.02
N GLU A 94 18.04 -6.83 10.15
CA GLU A 94 17.82 -8.17 9.56
C GLU A 94 17.83 -8.18 8.03
N ASN A 95 17.85 -7.00 7.39
CA ASN A 95 17.69 -6.88 5.94
C ASN A 95 18.75 -5.96 5.32
N ASN A 96 19.05 -6.17 4.06
CA ASN A 96 20.00 -5.35 3.31
C ASN A 96 19.36 -4.02 2.86
N ILE A 97 19.05 -3.13 3.80
CA ILE A 97 18.62 -1.77 3.50
C ILE A 97 19.87 -0.95 3.18
N ARG A 98 19.89 -0.34 1.99
CA ARG A 98 21.01 0.48 1.53
C ARG A 98 20.83 1.96 1.90
N GLU A 99 19.69 2.52 1.55
CA GLU A 99 19.38 3.94 1.72
C GLU A 99 17.92 4.15 2.09
N SER A 100 17.66 5.19 2.87
CA SER A 100 16.31 5.63 3.23
C SER A 100 16.14 7.11 2.87
N TYR A 101 15.01 7.42 2.23
CA TYR A 101 14.75 8.76 1.71
C TYR A 101 13.47 9.34 2.32
N PRO A 102 13.56 10.38 3.17
CA PRO A 102 12.40 11.10 3.69
C PRO A 102 11.83 12.06 2.63
N ARG A 103 11.30 11.51 1.53
CA ARG A 103 10.84 12.27 0.37
C ARG A 103 9.55 11.71 -0.19
N THR A 104 8.78 12.58 -0.84
CA THR A 104 7.64 12.16 -1.66
C THR A 104 8.11 11.57 -2.99
N LEU A 105 7.28 10.76 -3.65
CA LEU A 105 7.55 10.30 -5.01
C LEU A 105 7.79 11.47 -5.97
N ALA A 106 7.08 12.59 -5.80
CA ALA A 106 7.23 13.78 -6.64
C ALA A 106 8.64 14.36 -6.60
N THR A 107 9.27 14.40 -5.42
CA THR A 107 10.60 15.00 -5.20
C THR A 107 11.74 14.01 -5.28
N PHE A 108 11.47 12.73 -5.20
CA PHE A 108 12.49 11.68 -5.24
C PHE A 108 13.17 11.61 -6.62
N LYS A 109 14.49 11.60 -6.61
CA LYS A 109 15.35 11.42 -7.79
C LYS A 109 16.39 10.39 -7.43
N PRO A 110 16.23 9.13 -7.83
CA PRO A 110 17.20 8.09 -7.52
C PRO A 110 18.49 8.31 -8.31
N GLU A 111 19.61 7.98 -7.70
CA GLU A 111 20.94 8.03 -8.32
C GLU A 111 21.20 6.81 -9.22
N LYS A 112 20.41 5.77 -9.04
CA LYS A 112 20.50 4.51 -9.78
C LYS A 112 19.15 4.05 -10.32
N LYS A 113 19.15 3.01 -11.13
CA LYS A 113 17.97 2.28 -11.56
C LYS A 113 17.78 1.05 -10.68
N TYR A 114 16.55 0.53 -10.69
CA TYR A 114 16.14 -0.61 -9.90
C TYR A 114 15.65 -1.76 -10.77
N ASP A 115 15.90 -2.97 -10.33
CA ASP A 115 15.34 -4.18 -10.94
C ASP A 115 13.88 -4.37 -10.54
N ILE A 116 13.53 -3.88 -9.34
CA ILE A 116 12.16 -3.89 -8.85
C ILE A 116 11.84 -2.52 -8.23
N VAL A 117 10.77 -1.91 -8.73
CA VAL A 117 10.09 -0.80 -8.07
C VAL A 117 8.80 -1.34 -7.48
N PHE A 118 8.69 -1.30 -6.18
CA PHE A 118 7.52 -1.80 -5.45
C PHE A 118 6.77 -0.66 -4.78
N THR A 119 5.46 -0.80 -4.65
CA THR A 119 4.62 0.10 -3.88
C THR A 119 3.35 -0.61 -3.42
N SER A 120 2.95 -0.38 -2.18
CA SER A 120 1.80 -1.02 -1.57
C SER A 120 0.88 0.03 -0.95
N HIS A 121 -0.33 0.17 -1.51
CA HIS A 121 -1.40 1.04 -0.98
C HIS A 121 -1.03 2.52 -0.78
N THR A 122 -0.06 3.05 -1.53
CA THR A 122 0.40 4.44 -1.43
C THR A 122 -0.03 5.30 -2.60
N ASN A 123 -0.46 4.68 -3.70
CA ASN A 123 -0.82 5.35 -4.94
C ASN A 123 -1.97 6.35 -4.79
N TYR A 124 -2.77 6.25 -3.75
CA TYR A 124 -3.88 7.18 -3.45
C TYR A 124 -3.40 8.58 -3.08
N TYR A 125 -2.15 8.70 -2.68
CA TYR A 125 -1.57 9.91 -2.12
C TYR A 125 -0.64 10.67 -3.07
N TRP A 126 -0.38 10.13 -4.26
CA TRP A 126 0.66 10.69 -5.15
C TRP A 126 0.26 12.00 -5.82
N ALA A 127 -1.02 12.22 -6.06
CA ALA A 127 -1.51 13.46 -6.66
C ALA A 127 -3.02 13.67 -6.42
N LEU A 128 -3.44 14.93 -6.46
CA LEU A 128 -4.83 15.33 -6.30
C LEU A 128 -5.56 15.53 -7.64
N ASN A 129 -4.82 15.55 -8.74
CA ASN A 129 -5.38 15.64 -10.10
C ASN A 129 -4.75 14.60 -11.02
N GLN A 130 -5.47 14.27 -12.08
CA GLN A 130 -5.08 13.21 -13.01
C GLN A 130 -3.76 13.48 -13.71
N LYS A 131 -3.52 14.73 -14.15
CA LYS A 131 -2.29 15.09 -14.87
C LYS A 131 -1.04 14.84 -14.03
N ASP A 132 -1.05 15.26 -12.79
CA ASP A 132 0.08 15.03 -11.88
C ASP A 132 0.21 13.54 -11.52
N TYR A 133 -0.90 12.82 -11.44
CA TYR A 133 -0.89 11.38 -11.22
C TYR A 133 -0.24 10.63 -12.38
N ASP A 134 -0.56 10.99 -13.62
CA ASP A 134 0.07 10.43 -14.83
C ASP A 134 1.59 10.69 -14.87
N VAL A 135 2.01 11.87 -14.40
CA VAL A 135 3.43 12.19 -14.23
C VAL A 135 4.08 11.23 -13.23
N GLN A 136 3.43 10.95 -12.08
CA GLN A 136 3.97 10.00 -11.09
C GLN A 136 4.03 8.57 -11.65
N LEU A 137 2.99 8.11 -12.34
CA LEU A 137 2.99 6.80 -12.98
C LEU A 137 4.13 6.65 -14.02
N THR A 138 4.35 7.69 -14.82
CA THR A 138 5.46 7.74 -15.80
C THR A 138 6.81 7.71 -15.07
N LYS A 139 6.92 8.46 -13.99
CA LYS A 139 8.14 8.56 -13.18
C LYS A 139 8.56 7.21 -12.60
N LEU A 140 7.64 6.39 -12.12
CA LEU A 140 7.93 5.04 -11.63
C LEU A 140 8.62 4.17 -12.69
N LEU A 141 8.19 4.26 -13.95
CA LEU A 141 8.84 3.55 -15.05
C LEU A 141 10.27 4.02 -15.29
N SER A 142 10.51 5.31 -15.06
CA SER A 142 11.85 5.88 -15.24
C SER A 142 12.87 5.35 -14.23
N PHE A 143 12.43 4.79 -13.12
CA PHE A 143 13.31 4.20 -12.10
C PHE A 143 13.77 2.78 -12.45
N LEU A 144 13.11 2.11 -13.38
CA LEU A 144 13.42 0.72 -13.72
C LEU A 144 14.66 0.57 -14.60
N ASN A 145 15.43 -0.47 -14.32
CA ASN A 145 16.39 -1.05 -15.25
C ASN A 145 15.69 -1.62 -16.50
N GLU A 146 16.47 -1.97 -17.54
CA GLU A 146 15.99 -2.84 -18.60
C GLU A 146 15.56 -4.19 -18.01
N ASN A 147 14.43 -4.71 -18.44
CA ASN A 147 13.81 -5.93 -17.89
C ASN A 147 13.38 -5.83 -16.42
N GLY A 148 13.43 -4.65 -15.81
CA GLY A 148 12.93 -4.42 -14.47
C GLY A 148 11.39 -4.52 -14.40
N LYS A 149 10.88 -4.72 -13.19
CA LYS A 149 9.45 -4.80 -12.92
C LYS A 149 8.98 -3.69 -11.98
N LEU A 150 7.88 -3.06 -12.35
CA LEU A 150 7.09 -2.25 -11.43
C LEU A 150 5.94 -3.11 -10.88
N ILE A 151 5.83 -3.21 -9.58
CA ILE A 151 4.80 -3.98 -8.89
C ILE A 151 4.01 -3.04 -7.99
N ILE A 152 2.73 -2.87 -8.30
CA ILE A 152 1.81 -1.99 -7.56
C ILE A 152 0.75 -2.85 -6.89
N LEU A 153 0.71 -2.83 -5.57
CA LEU A 153 -0.38 -3.39 -4.79
C LEU A 153 -1.40 -2.28 -4.52
N THR A 154 -2.63 -2.46 -5.01
CA THR A 154 -3.65 -1.42 -4.93
C THR A 154 -5.06 -2.01 -4.93
N LEU A 155 -6.01 -1.19 -4.51
CA LEU A 155 -7.42 -1.57 -4.42
C LEU A 155 -8.11 -1.45 -5.78
N PRO A 156 -8.92 -2.46 -6.17
CA PRO A 156 -9.86 -2.33 -7.27
C PRO A 156 -11.16 -1.67 -6.80
N GLU A 157 -11.91 -1.12 -7.75
CA GLU A 157 -13.20 -0.47 -7.47
C GLU A 157 -14.28 -1.41 -6.94
N GLU A 158 -14.15 -2.72 -7.16
CA GLU A 158 -15.06 -3.74 -6.64
C GLU A 158 -14.78 -4.18 -5.19
N SER A 159 -13.73 -3.65 -4.54
CA SER A 159 -13.43 -3.91 -3.14
C SER A 159 -14.44 -3.25 -2.21
N ASP A 160 -14.81 -3.92 -1.11
CA ASP A 160 -15.63 -3.27 -0.06
C ASP A 160 -14.88 -2.08 0.57
N HIS A 161 -13.56 -2.13 0.62
CA HIS A 161 -12.73 -1.01 1.00
C HIS A 161 -13.04 0.22 0.13
N TYR A 162 -13.05 0.07 -1.18
CA TYR A 162 -13.44 1.15 -2.09
C TYR A 162 -14.87 1.66 -1.83
N ARG A 163 -15.82 0.75 -1.70
CA ARG A 163 -17.24 1.08 -1.57
C ARG A 163 -17.55 1.82 -0.28
N ILE A 164 -16.91 1.41 0.82
CA ILE A 164 -17.17 1.97 2.15
C ILE A 164 -16.45 3.32 2.31
N MET A 165 -15.28 3.46 1.73
CA MET A 165 -14.27 4.37 2.20
C MET A 165 -13.73 5.35 1.18
N LEU A 166 -13.27 4.84 0.04
CA LEU A 166 -12.42 5.61 -0.85
C LEU A 166 -13.19 6.37 -1.92
N LYS A 167 -14.39 5.90 -2.29
CA LYS A 167 -15.20 6.53 -3.35
C LYS A 167 -15.47 8.02 -3.11
N GLN A 168 -15.51 8.45 -1.86
CA GLN A 168 -15.78 9.85 -1.48
C GLN A 168 -14.50 10.64 -1.15
N THR A 169 -13.39 9.94 -0.90
CA THR A 169 -12.16 10.53 -0.37
C THR A 169 -11.11 10.74 -1.47
N TYR A 170 -11.04 9.82 -2.45
CA TYR A 170 -10.01 9.85 -3.47
C TYR A 170 -10.59 9.86 -4.88
N PRO A 171 -9.91 10.55 -5.82
CA PRO A 171 -10.28 10.56 -7.24
C PRO A 171 -10.25 9.15 -7.86
N SER A 172 -11.11 8.89 -8.84
CA SER A 172 -11.24 7.59 -9.51
C SER A 172 -9.98 7.12 -10.23
N PHE A 173 -9.08 8.02 -10.62
CA PHE A 173 -7.81 7.67 -11.27
C PHE A 173 -6.78 7.06 -10.32
N ASN A 174 -7.01 7.05 -9.01
CA ASN A 174 -6.08 6.45 -8.03
C ASN A 174 -6.24 4.93 -7.88
N TYR A 175 -7.12 4.29 -8.67
CA TYR A 175 -7.47 2.89 -8.50
C TYR A 175 -6.91 1.99 -9.60
N ALA A 176 -7.01 0.68 -9.34
CA ALA A 176 -6.41 -0.35 -10.17
C ALA A 176 -6.78 -0.24 -11.66
N GLN A 177 -8.04 0.02 -12.00
CA GLN A 177 -8.52 0.07 -13.38
C GLN A 177 -7.88 1.18 -14.19
N TYR A 178 -7.70 2.35 -13.55
CA TYR A 178 -7.02 3.46 -14.19
C TYR A 178 -5.54 3.14 -14.45
N ILE A 179 -4.82 2.66 -13.44
CA ILE A 179 -3.40 2.29 -13.52
C ILE A 179 -3.17 1.25 -14.63
N ILE A 180 -4.01 0.21 -14.68
CA ILE A 180 -3.95 -0.82 -15.72
C ILE A 180 -4.13 -0.21 -17.11
N SER A 181 -5.14 0.66 -17.26
CA SER A 181 -5.43 1.31 -18.54
C SER A 181 -4.32 2.26 -18.97
N PHE A 182 -3.74 3.01 -18.05
CA PHE A 182 -2.62 3.91 -18.30
C PHE A 182 -1.42 3.17 -18.89
N TYR A 183 -0.95 2.12 -18.21
CA TYR A 183 0.23 1.39 -18.69
C TYR A 183 -0.03 0.59 -19.97
N LYS A 184 -1.25 0.07 -20.17
CA LYS A 184 -1.63 -0.56 -21.45
C LYS A 184 -1.62 0.42 -22.60
N LYS A 185 -2.06 1.67 -22.41
CA LYS A 185 -2.00 2.73 -23.45
C LYS A 185 -0.56 3.07 -23.85
N LEU A 186 0.40 2.90 -22.94
CA LEU A 186 1.83 3.03 -23.24
C LEU A 186 2.44 1.80 -23.96
N GLY A 187 1.62 0.80 -24.30
CA GLY A 187 2.08 -0.44 -24.96
C GLY A 187 2.83 -1.39 -24.06
N LEU A 188 2.79 -1.21 -22.74
CA LEU A 188 3.50 -2.06 -21.80
C LEU A 188 2.72 -3.36 -21.53
N ARG A 189 3.44 -4.43 -21.22
CA ARG A 189 2.84 -5.67 -20.73
C ARG A 189 2.41 -5.48 -19.27
N VAL A 190 1.11 -5.63 -19.02
CA VAL A 190 0.50 -5.50 -17.70
C VAL A 190 -0.13 -6.83 -17.30
N GLU A 191 0.39 -7.42 -16.24
CA GLU A 191 -0.18 -8.62 -15.61
C GLU A 191 -0.93 -8.20 -14.35
N VAL A 192 -2.12 -8.78 -14.13
CA VAL A 192 -2.97 -8.46 -12.98
C VAL A 192 -3.28 -9.71 -12.21
N ASN A 193 -2.80 -9.78 -10.98
CA ASN A 193 -3.13 -10.83 -10.04
C ASN A 193 -4.23 -10.34 -9.10
N LYS A 194 -5.40 -10.94 -9.19
CA LYS A 194 -6.50 -10.67 -8.26
C LYS A 194 -6.22 -11.37 -6.94
N LEU A 195 -6.22 -10.61 -5.88
CA LEU A 195 -5.95 -11.07 -4.53
C LEU A 195 -7.25 -10.97 -3.73
N LYS A 196 -7.55 -12.00 -2.97
CA LYS A 196 -8.68 -11.98 -2.02
C LYS A 196 -8.12 -11.74 -0.64
N MET A 197 -8.72 -10.81 0.06
CA MET A 197 -8.42 -10.51 1.44
C MET A 197 -9.75 -10.29 2.17
N ARG A 198 -9.88 -10.85 3.36
CA ARG A 198 -11.07 -10.66 4.20
C ARG A 198 -10.65 -9.97 5.48
N MET A 199 -11.36 -8.94 5.84
CA MET A 199 -11.14 -8.25 7.10
C MET A 199 -12.25 -8.62 8.08
N TYR A 200 -11.87 -9.19 9.22
CA TYR A 200 -12.79 -9.44 10.33
C TYR A 200 -13.19 -8.12 10.99
N VAL A 201 -14.49 -7.87 11.07
CA VAL A 201 -15.06 -6.65 11.66
C VAL A 201 -16.03 -6.94 12.81
N GLY A 202 -16.14 -8.19 13.24
CA GLY A 202 -17.05 -8.59 14.30
C GLY A 202 -16.84 -7.84 15.59
N ASP A 203 -15.59 -7.62 15.98
CA ASP A 203 -15.26 -6.84 17.17
C ASP A 203 -15.72 -5.38 17.04
N ILE A 204 -15.51 -4.76 15.86
CA ILE A 204 -15.96 -3.39 15.58
C ILE A 204 -17.50 -3.31 15.59
N LEU A 205 -18.18 -4.37 15.10
CA LEU A 205 -19.64 -4.43 15.04
C LEU A 205 -20.28 -4.70 16.40
N SER A 206 -19.60 -5.45 17.24
CA SER A 206 -20.07 -5.86 18.57
C SER A 206 -19.70 -4.88 19.67
N THR A 207 -18.74 -3.97 19.42
CA THR A 207 -18.16 -3.17 20.50
C THR A 207 -19.12 -2.11 21.01
N LYS A 208 -19.20 -2.10 22.33
CA LYS A 208 -19.53 -0.92 23.13
C LYS A 208 -18.38 0.12 23.10
N LYS A 209 -17.26 -0.16 22.44
CA LYS A 209 -16.07 0.70 22.33
C LYS A 209 -16.17 1.55 21.04
N PHE A 210 -16.97 2.60 21.14
CA PHE A 210 -17.15 3.58 20.06
C PHE A 210 -15.82 4.25 19.64
N PHE A 211 -14.81 4.19 20.48
CA PHE A 211 -13.47 4.69 20.23
C PHE A 211 -12.76 3.92 19.11
N ASP A 212 -12.77 2.59 19.13
CA ASP A 212 -12.13 1.77 18.09
C ASP A 212 -12.77 2.02 16.72
N LEU A 213 -14.09 2.24 16.68
CA LEU A 213 -14.79 2.62 15.46
C LEU A 213 -14.34 3.99 14.93
N LYS A 214 -14.11 4.96 15.82
CA LYS A 214 -13.65 6.30 15.44
C LYS A 214 -12.23 6.28 14.87
N ILE A 215 -11.34 5.48 15.45
CA ILE A 215 -9.99 5.32 14.94
C ILE A 215 -10.01 4.57 13.61
N PHE A 216 -10.81 3.52 13.50
CA PHE A 216 -11.01 2.81 12.24
C PHE A 216 -11.55 3.73 11.16
N TYR A 217 -12.47 4.64 11.48
CA TYR A 217 -12.95 5.67 10.57
C TYR A 217 -11.82 6.59 10.10
N ARG A 218 -10.97 7.08 11.01
CA ARG A 218 -9.81 7.93 10.67
C ARG A 218 -8.87 7.23 9.71
N PHE A 219 -8.51 6.00 10.02
CA PHE A 219 -7.67 5.15 9.15
C PHE A 219 -8.22 5.07 7.73
N ILE A 220 -9.47 4.76 7.64
CA ILE A 220 -10.19 4.48 6.43
C ILE A 220 -10.37 5.72 5.55
N HIS A 221 -10.67 6.85 6.17
CA HIS A 221 -10.88 8.13 5.50
C HIS A 221 -9.60 8.99 5.42
N ASN A 222 -8.48 8.49 5.94
CA ASN A 222 -7.20 9.20 5.99
C ASN A 222 -7.39 10.65 6.49
N THR A 223 -7.98 10.80 7.66
CA THR A 223 -8.30 12.08 8.25
C THR A 223 -7.75 12.21 9.66
N ASP A 224 -7.16 13.37 9.97
CA ASP A 224 -6.68 13.69 11.32
C ASP A 224 -7.83 13.95 12.30
N SER A 225 -9.03 14.18 11.78
CA SER A 225 -10.20 14.52 12.60
C SER A 225 -10.97 13.28 13.03
N TYR A 226 -11.32 13.21 14.31
CA TYR A 226 -12.27 12.22 14.78
C TYR A 226 -13.66 12.48 14.20
N PRO A 227 -14.37 11.46 13.75
CA PRO A 227 -15.73 11.62 13.28
C PRO A 227 -16.65 12.02 14.43
N SER A 228 -17.65 12.81 14.12
CA SER A 228 -18.80 13.02 15.01
C SER A 228 -19.52 11.70 15.27
N ASP A 229 -20.34 11.66 16.30
CA ASP A 229 -21.15 10.47 16.60
C ASP A 229 -22.16 10.14 15.49
N LYS A 230 -22.60 11.16 14.73
CA LYS A 230 -23.45 10.95 13.55
C LYS A 230 -22.70 10.25 12.45
N GLU A 231 -21.51 10.73 12.08
CA GLU A 231 -20.64 10.13 11.05
C GLU A 231 -20.22 8.71 11.43
N SER A 232 -19.88 8.49 12.70
CA SER A 232 -19.53 7.15 13.21
C SER A 232 -20.70 6.17 13.07
N ARG A 233 -21.94 6.61 13.38
CA ARG A 233 -23.14 5.77 13.18
C ARG A 233 -23.43 5.48 11.72
N GLU A 234 -23.24 6.45 10.83
CA GLU A 234 -23.42 6.27 9.40
C GLU A 234 -22.36 5.31 8.82
N PHE A 235 -21.13 5.44 9.27
CA PHE A 235 -20.04 4.55 8.92
C PHE A 235 -20.31 3.11 9.38
N LEU A 236 -20.74 2.91 10.62
CA LEU A 236 -21.15 1.61 11.13
C LEU A 236 -22.28 0.98 10.32
N LYS A 237 -23.25 1.77 9.88
CA LYS A 237 -24.32 1.29 8.99
C LYS A 237 -23.76 0.81 7.64
N LYS A 238 -22.78 1.53 7.07
CA LYS A 238 -22.12 1.12 5.82
C LYS A 238 -21.38 -0.22 6.00
N ILE A 239 -20.59 -0.38 7.08
CA ILE A 239 -19.91 -1.62 7.39
C ILE A 239 -20.92 -2.77 7.50
N ARG A 240 -21.98 -2.60 8.30
CA ARG A 240 -23.03 -3.62 8.47
C ARG A 240 -23.73 -4.01 7.17
N LYS A 241 -23.86 -3.08 6.24
CA LYS A 241 -24.47 -3.35 4.91
C LYS A 241 -23.56 -4.16 4.00
N CYS A 242 -22.25 -3.98 4.10
CA CYS A 242 -21.26 -4.61 3.23
C CYS A 242 -20.78 -5.97 3.77
N GLN A 243 -20.71 -6.12 5.11
CA GLN A 243 -20.16 -7.32 5.73
C GLN A 243 -21.02 -8.57 5.50
N LYS A 244 -20.35 -9.73 5.47
CA LYS A 244 -20.95 -11.06 5.46
C LYS A 244 -20.28 -11.92 6.52
N ASN A 245 -21.07 -12.44 7.46
CA ASN A 245 -20.55 -13.25 8.57
C ASN A 245 -19.40 -12.56 9.32
N ASP A 246 -19.57 -11.29 9.64
CA ASP A 246 -18.59 -10.43 10.31
C ASP A 246 -17.28 -10.16 9.53
N TYR A 247 -17.26 -10.42 8.23
CA TYR A 247 -16.16 -10.11 7.34
C TYR A 247 -16.53 -9.11 6.26
N LEU A 248 -15.58 -8.21 5.95
CA LEU A 248 -15.59 -7.40 4.72
C LEU A 248 -14.74 -8.10 3.65
N ASP A 249 -15.22 -8.10 2.40
CA ASP A 249 -14.49 -8.65 1.26
C ASP A 249 -13.56 -7.59 0.68
N PHE A 250 -12.35 -7.55 1.20
CA PHE A 250 -11.30 -6.68 0.70
C PHE A 250 -10.60 -7.40 -0.46
N LYS A 251 -10.67 -6.80 -1.62
CA LYS A 251 -9.97 -7.26 -2.81
C LYS A 251 -8.81 -6.34 -3.07
N ASP A 252 -7.69 -6.92 -3.41
CA ASP A 252 -6.52 -6.23 -3.88
C ASP A 252 -6.13 -6.70 -5.28
N TYR A 253 -5.45 -5.83 -6.01
CA TYR A 253 -4.79 -6.17 -7.25
C TYR A 253 -3.29 -5.95 -7.09
N SER A 254 -2.52 -7.01 -7.39
CA SER A 254 -1.10 -6.86 -7.70
C SER A 254 -0.97 -6.64 -9.19
N ILE A 255 -0.62 -5.43 -9.58
CA ILE A 255 -0.41 -5.03 -10.96
C ILE A 255 1.09 -5.09 -11.22
N VAL A 256 1.49 -5.94 -12.15
CA VAL A 256 2.89 -6.12 -12.55
C VAL A 256 3.08 -5.55 -13.93
N ILE A 257 3.93 -4.56 -14.05
CA ILE A 257 4.29 -3.90 -15.28
C ILE A 257 5.72 -4.31 -15.63
N LEU A 258 5.89 -4.84 -16.83
CA LEU A 258 7.17 -5.28 -17.37
C LEU A 258 7.67 -4.20 -18.33
N LYS A 259 8.86 -3.66 -18.02
CA LYS A 259 9.61 -2.84 -18.96
C LYS A 259 10.33 -3.79 -19.93
N LYS A 260 10.06 -3.61 -21.21
CA LYS A 260 10.77 -4.31 -22.29
C LYS A 260 12.09 -3.62 -22.58
#